data_487f1cf4236dfe3c568f2669e6627544
#
_entry.id   487f1cf4236dfe3c568f2669e6627544
#
_cell.length_a   1.000
_cell.length_b   1.000
_cell.length_c   1.000
_cell.angle_alpha   90.00
_cell.angle_beta   90.00
_cell.angle_gamma   90.00
#
_symmetry.space_group_name_H-M   'P 1'
#
loop_
_entity.id
_entity.type
_entity.pdbx_description
1 polymer ?
#
loop_
_entity_poly.entity_id
_entity_poly.type
_entity_poly.pdbx_seq_one_letter_code
_entity_poly.pdbx_strand_id
1 'polypeptide(L)'
;MEREELKSIVENVLLAADQPINASELCKIFLDGTDKDQLQSILDELKEEYSSRNLQVTEVADGYQLCTRHEYNDYIRKFLK
;
A
#
# COMPACT_ATOMS: atom_id res chain seq x y z
N MET A 1 14.49 1.40 13.37
CA MET A 1 13.06 1.08 13.41
C MET A 1 12.88 -0.38 13.03
N GLU A 2 12.06 -1.07 13.78
CA GLU A 2 11.81 -2.48 13.50
C GLU A 2 10.97 -2.64 12.23
N ARG A 3 11.16 -3.78 11.56
CA ARG A 3 10.46 -4.04 10.30
C ARG A 3 8.93 -4.02 10.44
N GLU A 4 8.41 -4.58 11.54
CA GLU A 4 6.95 -4.61 11.74
C GLU A 4 6.36 -3.22 11.94
N GLU A 5 7.07 -2.35 12.63
CA GLU A 5 6.64 -0.97 12.76
C GLU A 5 6.70 -0.24 11.44
N LEU A 6 7.78 -0.46 10.68
CA LEU A 6 7.95 0.13 9.35
C LEU A 6 6.82 -0.32 8.42
N LYS A 7 6.48 -1.61 8.47
CA LYS A 7 5.40 -2.17 7.67
C LYS A 7 4.06 -1.54 8.03
N SER A 8 3.80 -1.31 9.32
CA SER A 8 2.57 -0.67 9.76
C SER A 8 2.48 0.77 9.24
N ILE A 9 3.59 1.49 9.24
CA ILE A 9 3.63 2.84 8.70
C ILE A 9 3.32 2.83 7.20
N VAL A 10 3.94 1.93 6.46
CA VAL A 10 3.72 1.82 5.01
C VAL A 10 2.26 1.49 4.71
N GLU A 11 1.68 0.57 5.46
CA GLU A 11 0.28 0.18 5.27
C GLU A 11 -0.64 1.38 5.50
N ASN A 12 -0.38 2.17 6.54
CA ASN A 12 -1.17 3.37 6.82
C ASN A 12 -1.00 4.43 5.75
N VAL A 13 0.22 4.59 5.23
CA VAL A 13 0.47 5.53 4.14
C VAL A 13 -0.30 5.11 2.89
N LEU A 14 -0.33 3.81 2.59
CA LEU A 14 -1.09 3.31 1.44
C LEU A 14 -2.58 3.65 1.56
N LEU A 15 -3.13 3.52 2.77
CA LEU A 15 -4.54 3.86 2.98
C LEU A 15 -4.79 5.37 2.82
N ALA A 16 -3.87 6.18 3.32
CA ALA A 16 -4.03 7.64 3.29
C ALA A 16 -3.77 8.23 1.90
N ALA A 17 -2.98 7.55 1.07
CA ALA A 17 -2.62 8.05 -0.24
C ALA A 17 -3.80 7.94 -1.21
N ASP A 18 -3.98 8.98 -2.03
CA ASP A 18 -5.02 8.98 -3.05
C ASP A 18 -4.46 8.61 -4.43
N GLN A 19 -3.19 8.23 -4.50
CA GLN A 19 -2.52 7.81 -5.72
C GLN A 19 -1.58 6.66 -5.40
N PRO A 20 -1.23 5.83 -6.40
CA PRO A 20 -0.23 4.80 -6.18
C PRO A 20 1.10 5.41 -5.74
N ILE A 21 1.79 4.74 -4.83
CA ILE A 21 3.07 5.19 -4.32
C ILE A 21 4.13 4.11 -4.48
N ASN A 22 5.38 4.52 -4.62
CA ASN A 22 6.49 3.58 -4.79
C ASN A 22 7.52 3.74 -3.67
N ALA A 23 8.51 2.82 -3.67
CA ALA A 23 9.52 2.81 -2.62
C ALA A 23 10.35 4.09 -2.57
N SER A 24 10.62 4.69 -3.73
CA SER A 24 11.38 5.95 -3.77
C SER A 24 10.65 7.08 -3.06
N GLU A 25 9.33 7.16 -3.28
CA GLU A 25 8.52 8.16 -2.61
C GLU A 25 8.44 7.92 -1.12
N LEU A 26 8.33 6.65 -0.72
CA LEU A 26 8.31 6.30 0.70
C LEU A 26 9.62 6.69 1.40
N CYS A 27 10.76 6.52 0.72
CA CYS A 27 12.05 6.89 1.31
C CYS A 27 12.09 8.33 1.79
N LYS A 28 11.34 9.21 1.14
CA LYS A 28 11.37 10.64 1.44
C LYS A 28 10.78 10.98 2.80
N ILE A 29 9.95 10.10 3.36
CA ILE A 29 9.33 10.38 4.66
C ILE A 29 10.14 9.83 5.83
N PHE A 30 11.22 9.10 5.56
CA PHE A 30 12.05 8.50 6.60
C PHE A 30 13.39 9.23 6.68
N LEU A 31 13.62 9.92 7.79
CA LEU A 31 14.83 10.72 7.99
C LEU A 31 16.00 9.90 8.50
N ASP A 32 15.76 8.64 8.87
CA ASP A 32 16.79 7.76 9.45
C ASP A 32 17.57 6.97 8.40
N GLY A 33 17.35 7.25 7.12
CA GLY A 33 18.07 6.55 6.06
C GLY A 33 17.53 5.16 5.77
N THR A 34 16.24 4.94 6.01
CA THR A 34 15.61 3.65 5.71
C THR A 34 15.85 3.26 4.26
N ASP A 35 16.26 2.00 4.06
CA ASP A 35 16.66 1.47 2.77
C ASP A 35 15.48 1.31 1.83
N LYS A 36 15.64 1.78 0.60
CA LYS A 36 14.63 1.65 -0.46
C LYS A 36 14.30 0.18 -0.73
N ASP A 37 15.31 -0.69 -0.72
CA ASP A 37 15.08 -2.12 -0.98
C ASP A 37 14.24 -2.76 0.12
N GLN A 38 14.40 -2.31 1.36
CA GLN A 38 13.57 -2.77 2.45
C GLN A 38 12.12 -2.32 2.27
N LEU A 39 11.91 -1.08 1.84
CA LEU A 39 10.57 -0.56 1.58
C LEU A 39 9.92 -1.29 0.41
N GLN A 40 10.67 -1.60 -0.64
CA GLN A 40 10.17 -2.37 -1.75
C GLN A 40 9.74 -3.77 -1.30
N SER A 41 10.55 -4.40 -0.47
CA SER A 41 10.24 -5.72 0.09
C SER A 41 8.95 -5.68 0.92
N ILE A 42 8.76 -4.61 1.68
CA ILE A 42 7.56 -4.44 2.50
C ILE A 42 6.32 -4.25 1.62
N LEU A 43 6.43 -3.46 0.56
CA LEU A 43 5.31 -3.28 -0.38
C LEU A 43 4.91 -4.62 -1.02
N ASP A 44 5.89 -5.43 -1.42
CA ASP A 44 5.63 -6.74 -2.00
C ASP A 44 4.98 -7.67 -0.97
N GLU A 45 5.42 -7.61 0.28
CA GLU A 45 4.85 -8.42 1.35
C GLU A 45 3.40 -8.02 1.63
N LEU A 46 3.10 -6.72 1.66
CA LEU A 46 1.72 -6.24 1.85
C LEU A 46 0.82 -6.69 0.71
N LYS A 47 1.30 -6.64 -0.52
CA LYS A 47 0.54 -7.10 -1.66
C LYS A 47 0.16 -8.57 -1.50
N GLU A 48 1.12 -9.40 -1.06
CA GLU A 48 0.90 -10.83 -0.85
C GLU A 48 -0.08 -11.07 0.30
N GLU A 49 0.09 -10.36 1.41
CA GLU A 49 -0.80 -10.52 2.56
C GLU A 49 -2.24 -10.13 2.25
N TYR A 50 -2.43 -9.12 1.43
CA TYR A 50 -3.77 -8.67 1.07
C TYR A 50 -4.45 -9.56 0.03
N SER A 51 -3.73 -10.51 -0.56
CA SER A 51 -4.31 -11.41 -1.54
C SER A 51 -5.45 -12.25 -0.97
N SER A 52 -5.47 -12.45 0.36
CA SER A 52 -6.52 -13.24 1.04
C SER A 52 -7.43 -12.39 1.92
N ARG A 53 -7.35 -11.06 1.81
CA ARG A 53 -8.15 -10.15 2.65
C ARG A 53 -9.30 -9.52 1.86
N ASN A 54 -10.11 -8.73 2.57
CA ASN A 54 -11.29 -8.10 1.99
C ASN A 54 -10.99 -6.86 1.15
N LEU A 55 -9.82 -6.29 1.32
CA LEU A 55 -9.29 -5.24 0.45
C LEU A 55 -8.12 -5.82 -0.33
N GLN A 56 -7.58 -5.04 -1.26
CA GLN A 56 -6.41 -5.52 -2.01
C GLN A 56 -5.36 -4.42 -2.14
N VAL A 57 -4.11 -4.86 -2.30
CA VAL A 57 -3.01 -3.97 -2.66
C VAL A 57 -2.65 -4.32 -4.09
N THR A 58 -2.80 -3.34 -4.99
CA THR A 58 -2.53 -3.56 -6.41
C THR A 58 -1.28 -2.80 -6.82
N GLU A 59 -0.58 -3.35 -7.78
CA GLU A 59 0.57 -2.70 -8.39
C GLU A 59 0.09 -2.06 -9.69
N VAL A 60 0.25 -0.74 -9.80
CA VAL A 60 -0.23 0.03 -10.95
C VAL A 60 0.91 0.92 -11.43
N ALA A 61 1.27 0.80 -12.71
CA ALA A 61 2.41 1.55 -13.26
C ALA A 61 3.64 1.33 -12.37
N ASP A 62 4.15 2.37 -11.74
CA ASP A 62 5.34 2.27 -10.90
C ASP A 62 5.03 2.26 -9.41
N GLY A 63 3.77 2.06 -9.03
CA GLY A 63 3.39 2.20 -7.64
C GLY A 63 2.44 1.14 -7.12
N TYR A 64 2.17 1.20 -5.83
CA TYR A 64 1.25 0.31 -5.13
C TYR A 64 0.11 1.13 -4.55
N GLN A 65 -1.07 0.52 -4.50
CA GLN A 65 -2.26 1.21 -4.00
C GLN A 65 -3.14 0.22 -3.24
N LEU A 66 -3.61 0.65 -2.07
CA LEU A 66 -4.60 -0.11 -1.31
C LEU A 66 -5.97 0.26 -1.87
N CYS A 67 -6.75 -0.73 -2.29
CA CYS A 67 -8.01 -0.48 -2.96
C CYS A 67 -9.07 -1.52 -2.63
N THR A 68 -10.29 -1.20 -3.05
CA THR A 68 -11.43 -2.09 -2.89
C THR A 68 -11.34 -3.25 -3.89
N ARG A 69 -12.11 -4.29 -3.61
CA ARG A 69 -12.19 -5.46 -4.49
C ARG A 69 -13.22 -5.23 -5.59
N HIS A 70 -12.91 -5.68 -6.80
CA HIS A 70 -13.77 -5.49 -7.98
C HIS A 70 -15.13 -6.15 -7.80
N GLU A 71 -15.21 -7.26 -7.11
CA GLU A 71 -16.47 -7.99 -6.93
C GLU A 71 -17.51 -7.18 -6.16
N TYR A 72 -17.11 -6.09 -5.51
CA TYR A 72 -18.03 -5.25 -4.74
C TYR A 72 -18.29 -3.91 -5.39
N ASN A 73 -17.88 -3.71 -6.65
CA ASN A 73 -18.01 -2.43 -7.33
C ASN A 73 -19.45 -1.94 -7.42
N ASP A 74 -20.41 -2.85 -7.63
CA ASP A 74 -21.81 -2.45 -7.74
C ASP A 74 -22.31 -1.81 -6.45
N TYR A 75 -21.94 -2.37 -5.31
CA TYR A 75 -22.33 -1.82 -4.01
C TYR A 75 -21.70 -0.46 -3.78
N ILE A 76 -20.42 -0.35 -4.13
CA ILE A 76 -19.67 0.89 -3.95
C ILE A 76 -20.29 2.01 -4.78
N ARG A 77 -20.63 1.73 -6.05
CA ARG A 77 -21.27 2.71 -6.91
C ARG A 77 -22.60 3.18 -6.35
N LYS A 78 -23.39 2.26 -5.81
CA LYS A 78 -24.68 2.62 -5.21
C LYS A 78 -24.50 3.52 -4.01
N PHE A 79 -23.48 3.25 -3.20
CA PHE A 79 -23.20 4.05 -2.01
C PHE A 79 -22.72 5.46 -2.36
N LEU A 80 -21.86 5.58 -3.36
CA LEU A 80 -21.25 6.86 -3.75
C LEU A 80 -22.17 7.74 -4.61
N LYS A 81 -23.28 7.21 -5.04
CA LYS A 81 -24.19 7.91 -5.94
C LYS A 81 -24.91 9.07 -5.27
#